data_d0d567bae0f214158623377fbf1602c6
#
_entry.id   d0d567bae0f214158623377fbf1602c6
#
_cell.length_a   1.000
_cell.length_b   1.000
_cell.length_c   1.000
_cell.angle_alpha   90.00
_cell.angle_beta   90.00
_cell.angle_gamma   90.00
#
_symmetry.space_group_name_H-M   'P 1'
#
loop_
_entity.id
_entity.type
_entity.pdbx_description
1 polymer ?
#
loop_
_entity_poly.entity_id
_entity_poly.type
_entity_poly.pdbx_seq_one_letter_code
_entity_poly.pdbx_strand_id
1 'polypeptide(L)'
;VSNMNSSPIASSFPFISAELTSDDGILYGVNRHNNSLILFDRFSLQNANMAVFATSGAGKSYAIKLEILRSMMMGIDIIVIDPEMEYKHLSDAVGGTYVNISLSSESKVNPFDLPRPMGQEIPVDDIIRSAVITVKGLLRIMLGGISTEQDSIIDRALIETYAKAGITNDPLTH
;
A
#
# COMPACT_ATOMS: atom_id res chain seq x y z
N VAL A 1 -14.58 -49.02 -14.43
CA VAL A 1 -15.26 -47.73 -14.41
C VAL A 1 -16.50 -47.92 -13.57
N SER A 2 -16.53 -47.36 -12.35
CA SER A 2 -17.69 -47.44 -11.50
C SER A 2 -18.61 -46.26 -11.78
N ASN A 3 -19.85 -46.55 -12.23
CA ASN A 3 -20.86 -45.53 -12.44
C ASN A 3 -21.34 -45.03 -11.06
N MET A 4 -21.01 -43.78 -10.73
CA MET A 4 -21.53 -43.11 -9.55
C MET A 4 -22.72 -42.22 -9.94
N ASN A 5 -23.80 -42.29 -9.16
CA ASN A 5 -24.92 -41.35 -9.26
C ASN A 5 -24.46 -39.94 -8.84
N SER A 6 -25.16 -38.91 -9.34
CA SER A 6 -24.83 -37.50 -9.04
C SER A 6 -24.87 -37.14 -7.55
N SER A 7 -25.75 -37.81 -6.78
CA SER A 7 -25.89 -37.56 -5.34
C SER A 7 -24.64 -37.95 -4.50
N PRO A 8 -24.03 -39.17 -4.68
CA PRO A 8 -22.77 -39.49 -4.03
C PRO A 8 -21.59 -38.62 -4.47
N ILE A 9 -21.58 -38.17 -5.74
CA ILE A 9 -20.55 -37.25 -6.23
C ILE A 9 -20.72 -35.88 -5.57
N ALA A 10 -21.94 -35.39 -5.44
CA ALA A 10 -22.20 -34.11 -4.76
C ALA A 10 -21.84 -34.16 -3.27
N SER A 11 -22.04 -35.28 -2.59
CA SER A 11 -21.67 -35.44 -1.19
C SER A 11 -20.16 -35.72 -0.97
N SER A 12 -19.42 -36.10 -2.00
CA SER A 12 -17.98 -36.25 -1.96
C SER A 12 -17.20 -34.95 -2.23
N PHE A 13 -17.90 -33.88 -2.63
CA PHE A 13 -17.31 -32.55 -2.78
C PHE A 13 -17.14 -31.91 -1.42
N PRO A 14 -15.90 -31.60 -0.99
CA PRO A 14 -15.63 -31.02 0.33
C PRO A 14 -15.98 -29.52 0.45
N PHE A 15 -16.62 -28.94 -0.57
CA PHE A 15 -16.91 -27.51 -0.65
C PHE A 15 -18.27 -27.09 -0.10
N ILE A 16 -18.77 -27.77 0.94
CA ILE A 16 -20.04 -27.41 1.58
C ILE A 16 -19.90 -26.19 2.51
N SER A 17 -18.70 -25.86 2.96
CA SER A 17 -18.42 -24.56 3.57
C SER A 17 -17.03 -24.10 3.13
N ALA A 18 -16.97 -23.01 2.37
CA ALA A 18 -15.71 -22.25 2.26
C ALA A 18 -15.50 -21.54 3.60
N GLU A 19 -15.10 -22.27 4.62
CA GLU A 19 -14.67 -21.68 5.88
C GLU A 19 -13.29 -21.07 5.66
N LEU A 20 -13.28 -19.79 5.30
CA LEU A 20 -12.12 -18.92 5.41
C LEU A 20 -11.97 -18.56 6.90
N THR A 21 -11.62 -19.56 7.71
CA THR A 21 -11.40 -19.37 9.14
C THR A 21 -9.99 -19.81 9.44
N SER A 22 -9.16 -18.88 9.88
CA SER A 22 -7.88 -19.18 10.52
C SER A 22 -8.03 -19.00 12.03
N ASP A 23 -7.11 -19.58 12.81
CA ASP A 23 -7.09 -19.40 14.27
C ASP A 23 -6.64 -17.98 14.64
N ASP A 24 -5.94 -17.30 13.74
CA ASP A 24 -5.42 -15.94 13.88
C ASP A 24 -5.82 -15.07 12.69
N GLY A 25 -5.79 -13.75 12.88
CA GLY A 25 -6.02 -12.79 11.82
C GLY A 25 -7.05 -11.73 12.14
N ILE A 26 -7.46 -11.01 11.10
CA ILE A 26 -8.43 -9.92 11.21
C ILE A 26 -9.84 -10.51 11.16
N LEU A 27 -10.72 -10.05 12.07
CA LEU A 27 -12.12 -10.42 12.05
C LEU A 27 -12.84 -9.70 10.88
N TYR A 28 -13.27 -10.44 9.87
CA TYR A 28 -14.04 -9.89 8.75
C TYR A 28 -15.55 -9.86 9.02
N GLY A 29 -16.07 -10.81 9.79
CA GLY A 29 -17.49 -10.86 10.11
C GLY A 29 -17.94 -12.17 10.72
N VAL A 30 -19.24 -12.43 10.60
CA VAL A 30 -19.89 -13.67 11.07
C VAL A 30 -20.45 -14.41 9.86
N ASN A 31 -20.15 -15.67 9.75
CA ASN A 31 -20.69 -16.54 8.72
C ASN A 31 -22.20 -16.72 8.90
N ARG A 32 -22.99 -16.36 7.90
CA ARG A 32 -24.45 -16.44 7.97
C ARG A 32 -25.03 -17.86 8.03
N HIS A 33 -24.25 -18.86 7.63
CA HIS A 33 -24.73 -20.24 7.58
C HIS A 33 -24.56 -20.97 8.91
N ASN A 34 -23.46 -20.74 9.63
CA ASN A 34 -23.12 -21.47 10.85
C ASN A 34 -22.84 -20.58 12.06
N ASN A 35 -22.98 -19.26 11.93
CA ASN A 35 -22.69 -18.25 12.95
C ASN A 35 -21.23 -18.28 13.49
N SER A 36 -20.29 -18.90 12.77
CA SER A 36 -18.87 -18.84 13.13
C SER A 36 -18.27 -17.46 12.83
N LEU A 37 -17.23 -17.09 13.55
CA LEU A 37 -16.45 -15.91 13.24
C LEU A 37 -15.58 -16.18 12.01
N ILE A 38 -15.50 -15.20 11.11
CA ILE A 38 -14.60 -15.24 9.96
C ILE A 38 -13.36 -14.45 10.34
N LEU A 39 -12.32 -15.17 10.78
CA LEU A 39 -10.97 -14.66 11.01
C LEU A 39 -10.11 -15.01 9.81
N PHE A 40 -9.37 -14.07 9.31
CA PHE A 40 -8.52 -14.30 8.15
C PHE A 40 -7.24 -13.45 8.21
N ASP A 41 -6.09 -14.12 8.11
CA ASP A 41 -4.80 -13.49 7.97
C ASP A 41 -4.34 -13.55 6.51
N ARG A 42 -4.49 -12.45 5.77
CA ARG A 42 -4.03 -12.38 4.39
C ARG A 42 -2.51 -12.31 4.25
N PHE A 43 -1.79 -11.87 5.30
CA PHE A 43 -0.34 -11.76 5.28
C PHE A 43 0.35 -13.12 5.41
N SER A 44 -0.37 -14.16 5.82
CA SER A 44 0.10 -15.55 5.79
C SER A 44 0.11 -16.16 4.38
N LEU A 45 -0.54 -15.49 3.40
CA LEU A 45 -0.57 -15.95 2.01
C LEU A 45 0.72 -15.57 1.27
N GLN A 46 1.03 -16.27 0.18
CA GLN A 46 2.13 -15.92 -0.71
C GLN A 46 2.01 -14.50 -1.30
N ASN A 47 0.78 -14.01 -1.43
CA ASN A 47 0.47 -12.67 -1.91
C ASN A 47 -0.67 -12.09 -1.05
N ALA A 48 -0.37 -11.03 -0.33
CA ALA A 48 -1.31 -10.33 0.55
C ALA A 48 -2.19 -9.30 -0.17
N ASN A 49 -2.06 -9.13 -1.49
CA ASN A 49 -2.87 -8.18 -2.26
C ASN A 49 -4.35 -8.56 -2.22
N MET A 50 -5.20 -7.55 -2.06
CA MET A 50 -6.65 -7.71 -2.03
C MET A 50 -7.30 -6.68 -2.94
N ALA A 51 -8.31 -7.11 -3.71
CA ALA A 51 -9.17 -6.22 -4.47
C ALA A 51 -10.61 -6.32 -3.94
N VAL A 52 -11.23 -5.18 -3.69
CA VAL A 52 -12.59 -5.09 -3.15
C VAL A 52 -13.52 -4.45 -4.19
N PHE A 53 -14.49 -5.21 -4.66
CA PHE A 53 -15.49 -4.78 -5.63
C PHE A 53 -16.85 -4.72 -4.97
N ALA A 54 -17.57 -3.62 -5.15
CA ALA A 54 -18.91 -3.45 -4.65
C ALA A 54 -19.68 -2.44 -5.51
N THR A 55 -20.99 -2.59 -5.57
CA THR A 55 -21.87 -1.55 -6.13
C THR A 55 -21.89 -0.32 -5.23
N SER A 56 -22.23 0.83 -5.78
CA SER A 56 -22.36 2.06 -4.99
C SER A 56 -23.36 1.86 -3.84
N GLY A 57 -23.01 2.34 -2.64
CA GLY A 57 -23.86 2.19 -1.45
C GLY A 57 -23.80 0.81 -0.76
N ALA A 58 -23.08 -0.17 -1.30
CA ALA A 58 -23.01 -1.52 -0.71
C ALA A 58 -22.15 -1.62 0.57
N GLY A 59 -21.53 -0.51 1.02
CA GLY A 59 -20.74 -0.49 2.25
C GLY A 59 -19.24 -0.79 2.06
N LYS A 60 -18.70 -0.69 0.83
CA LYS A 60 -17.26 -0.90 0.53
C LYS A 60 -16.36 -0.09 1.46
N SER A 61 -16.53 1.24 1.47
CA SER A 61 -15.71 2.14 2.29
C SER A 61 -15.86 1.85 3.79
N TYR A 62 -17.05 1.46 4.24
CA TYR A 62 -17.26 1.06 5.63
C TYR A 62 -16.48 -0.21 5.99
N ALA A 63 -16.55 -1.23 5.15
CA ALA A 63 -15.82 -2.49 5.36
C ALA A 63 -14.31 -2.26 5.42
N ILE A 64 -13.77 -1.44 4.51
CA ILE A 64 -12.33 -1.11 4.48
C ILE A 64 -11.93 -0.27 5.72
N LYS A 65 -12.74 0.71 6.13
CA LYS A 65 -12.47 1.48 7.36
C LYS A 65 -12.44 0.57 8.60
N LEU A 66 -13.33 -0.41 8.65
CA LEU A 66 -13.36 -1.39 9.74
C LEU A 66 -12.13 -2.32 9.71
N GLU A 67 -11.70 -2.74 8.53
CA GLU A 67 -10.48 -3.53 8.36
C GLU A 67 -9.24 -2.74 8.80
N ILE A 68 -9.13 -1.46 8.41
CA ILE A 68 -8.05 -0.56 8.85
C ILE A 68 -7.99 -0.50 10.38
N LEU A 69 -9.11 -0.21 11.04
CA LEU A 69 -9.17 -0.12 12.50
C LEU A 69 -8.71 -1.42 13.16
N ARG A 70 -9.19 -2.57 12.66
CA ARG A 70 -8.82 -3.88 13.19
C ARG A 70 -7.36 -4.22 12.95
N SER A 71 -6.80 -3.85 11.79
CA SER A 71 -5.38 -4.01 11.49
C SER A 71 -4.51 -3.17 12.43
N MET A 72 -4.90 -1.92 12.71
CA MET A 72 -4.20 -1.06 13.67
C MET A 72 -4.22 -1.64 15.10
N MET A 73 -5.31 -2.28 15.50
CA MET A 73 -5.37 -3.00 16.80
C MET A 73 -4.37 -4.15 16.89
N MET A 74 -3.95 -4.70 15.76
CA MET A 74 -2.89 -5.73 15.67
C MET A 74 -1.49 -5.15 15.55
N GLY A 75 -1.34 -3.80 15.63
CA GLY A 75 -0.06 -3.11 15.54
C GLY A 75 0.46 -2.95 14.10
N ILE A 76 -0.42 -3.04 13.11
CA ILE A 76 -0.06 -2.86 11.69
C ILE A 76 -0.12 -1.38 11.35
N ASP A 77 0.96 -0.85 10.78
CA ASP A 77 1.00 0.51 10.23
C ASP A 77 0.21 0.59 8.94
N ILE A 78 -0.60 1.64 8.80
CA ILE A 78 -1.51 1.80 7.66
C ILE A 78 -1.20 3.10 6.92
N ILE A 79 -1.05 2.99 5.61
CA ILE A 79 -0.96 4.13 4.69
C ILE A 79 -2.16 4.08 3.76
N VAL A 80 -2.91 5.18 3.69
CA VAL A 80 -4.11 5.31 2.84
C VAL A 80 -3.87 6.37 1.77
N ILE A 81 -4.11 6.01 0.50
CA ILE A 81 -4.19 6.96 -0.61
C ILE A 81 -5.67 7.16 -0.93
N ASP A 82 -6.17 8.36 -0.64
CA ASP A 82 -7.60 8.68 -0.61
C ASP A 82 -7.95 9.82 -1.56
N PRO A 83 -8.24 9.54 -2.83
CA PRO A 83 -8.60 10.58 -3.80
C PRO A 83 -9.99 11.20 -3.54
N GLU A 84 -10.87 10.54 -2.78
CA GLU A 84 -12.23 10.97 -2.51
C GLU A 84 -12.40 11.69 -1.16
N MET A 85 -11.33 11.78 -0.37
CA MET A 85 -11.29 12.42 0.96
C MET A 85 -12.28 11.82 1.98
N GLU A 86 -12.57 10.54 1.88
CA GLU A 86 -13.48 9.83 2.79
C GLU A 86 -12.87 9.41 4.12
N TYR A 87 -11.52 9.37 4.23
CA TYR A 87 -10.78 8.78 5.36
C TYR A 87 -10.28 9.83 6.37
N LYS A 88 -10.50 11.13 6.13
CA LYS A 88 -10.04 12.19 7.02
C LYS A 88 -10.54 11.99 8.45
N HIS A 89 -11.83 11.79 8.64
CA HIS A 89 -12.41 11.57 9.97
C HIS A 89 -11.87 10.33 10.67
N LEU A 90 -11.55 9.27 9.90
CA LEU A 90 -10.92 8.08 10.46
C LEU A 90 -9.50 8.40 10.94
N SER A 91 -8.70 9.09 10.14
CA SER A 91 -7.35 9.53 10.51
C SER A 91 -7.37 10.37 11.78
N ASP A 92 -8.26 11.36 11.86
CA ASP A 92 -8.41 12.22 13.03
C ASP A 92 -8.80 11.41 14.29
N ALA A 93 -9.71 10.44 14.14
CA ALA A 93 -10.21 9.63 15.25
C ALA A 93 -9.15 8.67 15.84
N VAL A 94 -8.21 8.19 15.02
CA VAL A 94 -7.15 7.28 15.47
C VAL A 94 -5.84 8.00 15.81
N GLY A 95 -5.81 9.34 15.73
CA GLY A 95 -4.59 10.12 15.96
C GLY A 95 -3.57 10.00 14.83
N GLY A 96 -4.02 9.67 13.64
CA GLY A 96 -3.19 9.57 12.44
C GLY A 96 -2.83 10.93 11.84
N THR A 97 -1.92 10.93 10.89
CA THR A 97 -1.54 12.13 10.13
C THR A 97 -2.31 12.17 8.81
N TYR A 98 -3.05 13.23 8.57
CA TYR A 98 -3.74 13.47 7.30
C TYR A 98 -3.03 14.56 6.51
N VAL A 99 -2.55 14.20 5.31
CA VAL A 99 -1.86 15.12 4.40
C VAL A 99 -2.74 15.35 3.17
N ASN A 100 -3.21 16.58 3.00
CA ASN A 100 -3.96 16.97 1.79
C ASN A 100 -2.99 17.51 0.74
N ILE A 101 -2.88 16.83 -0.40
CA ILE A 101 -2.04 17.26 -1.54
C ILE A 101 -2.96 17.87 -2.60
N SER A 102 -2.96 19.19 -2.71
CA SER A 102 -3.70 19.92 -3.73
C SER A 102 -2.92 21.15 -4.17
N LEU A 103 -3.33 21.78 -5.29
CA LEU A 103 -2.69 23.00 -5.78
C LEU A 103 -2.76 24.16 -4.79
N SER A 104 -3.78 24.18 -3.93
CA SER A 104 -4.02 25.23 -2.92
C SER A 104 -3.69 24.82 -1.49
N SER A 105 -3.23 23.59 -1.26
CA SER A 105 -2.89 23.13 0.09
C SER A 105 -1.58 23.73 0.58
N GLU A 106 -1.48 23.92 1.90
CA GLU A 106 -0.22 24.30 2.56
C GLU A 106 0.77 23.13 2.59
N SER A 107 0.25 21.90 2.60
CA SER A 107 1.05 20.68 2.60
C SER A 107 1.63 20.43 1.20
N LYS A 108 2.95 20.41 1.12
CA LYS A 108 3.69 20.13 -0.12
C LYS A 108 4.66 18.99 0.13
N VAL A 109 4.79 18.11 -0.84
CA VAL A 109 5.80 17.05 -0.86
C VAL A 109 6.96 17.55 -1.70
N ASN A 110 8.14 17.63 -1.11
CA ASN A 110 9.35 17.94 -1.86
C ASN A 110 9.88 16.65 -2.49
N PRO A 111 9.86 16.51 -3.83
CA PRO A 111 10.34 15.30 -4.49
C PRO A 111 11.85 15.10 -4.38
N PHE A 112 12.60 16.14 -3.97
CA PHE A 112 14.03 16.08 -3.79
C PHE A 112 14.46 15.68 -2.36
N ASP A 113 13.51 15.49 -1.43
CA ASP A 113 13.84 15.01 -0.11
C ASP A 113 14.45 13.61 -0.17
N LEU A 114 15.51 13.40 0.62
CA LEU A 114 16.15 12.11 0.71
C LEU A 114 15.34 11.20 1.66
N PRO A 115 15.08 9.95 1.27
CA PRO A 115 14.45 9.00 2.16
C PRO A 115 15.35 8.74 3.37
N ARG A 116 14.79 8.84 4.58
CA ARG A 116 15.51 8.48 5.81
C ARG A 116 15.42 6.97 6.01
N PRO A 117 16.54 6.26 6.04
CA PRO A 117 16.52 4.82 6.30
C PRO A 117 16.00 4.56 7.73
N MET A 118 14.92 3.80 7.84
CA MET A 118 14.45 3.30 9.13
C MET A 118 15.22 2.01 9.48
N GLY A 119 16.20 2.11 10.39
CA GLY A 119 16.78 0.94 11.06
C GLY A 119 17.85 0.15 10.31
N GLN A 120 18.32 0.58 9.14
CA GLN A 120 19.47 0.00 8.44
C GLN A 120 20.43 1.10 8.01
N GLU A 121 21.75 0.89 8.18
CA GLU A 121 22.77 1.74 7.59
C GLU A 121 22.85 1.46 6.09
N ILE A 122 22.09 2.24 5.31
CA ILE A 122 22.16 2.21 3.85
C ILE A 122 23.28 3.17 3.41
N PRO A 123 24.18 2.77 2.50
CA PRO A 123 25.19 3.67 1.96
C PRO A 123 24.54 4.92 1.35
N VAL A 124 25.11 6.08 1.62
CA VAL A 124 24.58 7.38 1.16
C VAL A 124 24.45 7.43 -0.36
N ASP A 125 25.38 6.82 -1.09
CA ASP A 125 25.31 6.66 -2.54
C ASP A 125 24.03 5.99 -3.02
N ASP A 126 23.58 4.97 -2.31
CA ASP A 126 22.37 4.24 -2.68
C ASP A 126 21.12 5.06 -2.38
N ILE A 127 21.16 5.89 -1.33
CA ILE A 127 20.06 6.82 -1.00
C ILE A 127 19.93 7.88 -2.10
N ILE A 128 21.04 8.51 -2.50
CA ILE A 128 21.06 9.52 -3.57
C ILE A 128 20.61 8.90 -4.89
N ARG A 129 21.11 7.71 -5.25
CA ARG A 129 20.70 7.01 -6.47
C ARG A 129 19.20 6.70 -6.47
N SER A 130 18.67 6.24 -5.36
CA SER A 130 17.23 5.96 -5.21
C SER A 130 16.40 7.22 -5.37
N ALA A 131 16.81 8.33 -4.77
CA ALA A 131 16.16 9.63 -4.92
C ALA A 131 16.20 10.12 -6.38
N VAL A 132 17.35 10.04 -7.04
CA VAL A 132 17.50 10.40 -8.47
C VAL A 132 16.58 9.58 -9.35
N ILE A 133 16.49 8.26 -9.13
CA ILE A 133 15.58 7.38 -9.89
C ILE A 133 14.13 7.79 -9.67
N THR A 134 13.75 8.12 -8.45
CA THR A 134 12.37 8.53 -8.10
C THR A 134 12.01 9.85 -8.78
N VAL A 135 12.86 10.88 -8.66
CA VAL A 135 12.63 12.20 -9.29
C VAL A 135 12.64 12.09 -10.82
N LYS A 136 13.54 11.29 -11.37
CA LYS A 136 13.59 11.03 -12.82
C LYS A 136 12.31 10.33 -13.30
N GLY A 137 11.79 9.36 -12.55
CA GLY A 137 10.50 8.72 -12.82
C GLY A 137 9.35 9.72 -12.83
N LEU A 138 9.31 10.64 -11.87
CA LEU A 138 8.32 11.71 -11.81
C LEU A 138 8.42 12.64 -13.04
N LEU A 139 9.61 13.09 -13.38
CA LEU A 139 9.85 13.94 -14.57
C LEU A 139 9.45 13.25 -15.87
N ARG A 140 9.72 11.94 -15.99
CA ARG A 140 9.28 11.12 -17.14
C ARG A 140 7.77 11.14 -17.31
N ILE A 141 7.02 11.03 -16.23
CA ILE A 141 5.55 11.08 -16.26
C ILE A 141 5.08 12.50 -16.63
N MET A 142 5.66 13.54 -16.03
CA MET A 142 5.29 14.94 -16.29
C MET A 142 5.55 15.36 -17.73
N LEU A 143 6.60 14.86 -18.36
CA LEU A 143 7.01 15.17 -19.74
C LEU A 143 6.33 14.27 -20.79
N GLY A 144 5.51 13.31 -20.37
CA GLY A 144 4.87 12.37 -21.29
C GLY A 144 5.83 11.36 -21.94
N GLY A 145 6.99 11.14 -21.34
CA GLY A 145 8.09 10.30 -21.82
C GLY A 145 9.36 11.13 -22.07
N ILE A 146 10.50 10.47 -22.04
CA ILE A 146 11.83 11.10 -22.30
C ILE A 146 12.63 10.21 -23.22
N SER A 147 13.43 10.80 -24.12
CA SER A 147 14.37 10.08 -24.96
C SER A 147 15.59 9.62 -24.15
N THR A 148 16.37 8.68 -24.70
CA THR A 148 17.60 8.20 -24.05
C THR A 148 18.63 9.31 -23.81
N GLU A 149 18.69 10.27 -24.71
CA GLU A 149 19.58 11.44 -24.60
C GLU A 149 19.13 12.35 -23.46
N GLN A 150 17.81 12.65 -23.38
CA GLN A 150 17.22 13.44 -22.31
C GLN A 150 17.37 12.75 -20.95
N ASP A 151 17.23 11.42 -20.91
CA ASP A 151 17.40 10.62 -19.69
C ASP A 151 18.81 10.81 -19.09
N SER A 152 19.84 10.80 -19.93
CA SER A 152 21.23 11.00 -19.50
C SER A 152 21.49 12.43 -19.00
N ILE A 153 20.88 13.43 -19.66
CA ILE A 153 21.02 14.84 -19.26
C ILE A 153 20.34 15.07 -17.91
N ILE A 154 19.13 14.55 -17.74
CA ILE A 154 18.36 14.68 -16.50
C ILE A 154 19.10 13.99 -15.35
N ASP A 155 19.62 12.80 -15.57
CA ASP A 155 20.39 12.04 -14.57
C ASP A 155 21.57 12.86 -14.03
N ARG A 156 22.40 13.40 -14.95
CA ARG A 156 23.52 14.26 -14.59
C ARG A 156 23.07 15.55 -13.89
N ALA A 157 22.03 16.20 -14.36
CA ALA A 157 21.51 17.43 -13.76
C ALA A 157 20.99 17.19 -12.33
N LEU A 158 20.34 16.07 -12.07
CA LEU A 158 19.87 15.71 -10.73
C LEU A 158 21.03 15.47 -9.77
N ILE A 159 22.05 14.72 -10.20
CA ILE A 159 23.25 14.47 -9.37
C ILE A 159 23.97 15.80 -9.06
N GLU A 160 24.14 16.66 -10.07
CA GLU A 160 24.74 18.00 -9.88
C GLU A 160 23.88 18.89 -8.95
N THR A 161 22.56 18.73 -8.97
CA THR A 161 21.65 19.48 -8.08
C THR A 161 21.85 19.10 -6.64
N TYR A 162 21.91 17.79 -6.33
CA TYR A 162 22.21 17.30 -4.99
C TYR A 162 23.61 17.75 -4.52
N ALA A 163 24.61 17.64 -5.38
CA ALA A 163 25.97 18.10 -5.05
C ALA A 163 26.04 19.60 -4.75
N LYS A 164 25.32 20.45 -5.50
CA LYS A 164 25.22 21.90 -5.24
C LYS A 164 24.50 22.23 -3.93
N ALA A 165 23.57 21.37 -3.50
CA ALA A 165 22.92 21.50 -2.20
C ALA A 165 23.81 21.02 -1.03
N GLY A 166 25.04 20.61 -1.32
CA GLY A 166 25.98 20.08 -0.32
C GLY A 166 25.72 18.61 0.04
N ILE A 167 24.78 17.95 -0.64
CA ILE A 167 24.46 16.55 -0.44
C ILE A 167 25.41 15.74 -1.30
N THR A 168 26.42 15.19 -0.67
CA THR A 168 27.48 14.39 -1.31
C THR A 168 27.58 13.03 -0.62
N ASN A 169 28.55 12.21 -1.03
CA ASN A 169 28.82 10.92 -0.39
C ASN A 169 29.38 11.03 1.06
N ASP A 170 29.56 12.25 1.57
CA ASP A 170 29.98 12.49 2.95
C ASP A 170 28.73 12.50 3.85
N PRO A 171 28.63 11.57 4.84
CA PRO A 171 27.49 11.50 5.77
C PRO A 171 27.29 12.77 6.61
N LEU A 172 28.30 13.63 6.72
CA LEU A 172 28.22 14.88 7.48
C LEU A 172 27.50 16.01 6.72
N THR A 173 27.13 15.78 5.46
CA THR A 173 26.45 16.78 4.61
C THR A 173 24.94 16.62 4.55
N HIS A 174 24.35 15.69 5.33
CA HIS A 174 22.91 15.37 5.33
C HIS A 174 22.22 15.74 6.63
#